data_858f6b69029a1debf666ccdf18403010
#
_entry.id   858f6b69029a1debf666ccdf18403010
#
_cell.length_a   1.000
_cell.length_b   1.000
_cell.length_c   1.000
_cell.angle_alpha   90.00
_cell.angle_beta   90.00
_cell.angle_gamma   90.00
#
_symmetry.space_group_name_H-M   'P 1'
#
loop_
_entity.id
_entity.type
_entity.pdbx_description
1 polymer ?
#
loop_
_entity_poly.entity_id
_entity_poly.type
_entity_poly.pdbx_seq_one_letter_code
_entity_poly.pdbx_strand_id
1 'polypeptide(L)'
;TDLSVIRALCEKYDFALSKGFGQNFIINPGIPTKIVDASGVDKRYGVIEIGPGIGVLTRELAKRAAKVVSIEVDERLPPLLAETMAGVDNFKLVLQDVLKVDLKALIAEEFSGMPVAVCANLPYYITSPIIMRLLEGPLSIRSLTVMVQKEAAVRITAAPGTRECGAISAAVWYLSLIHISEPTRRSYI
;
A
#
# COMPACT_ATOMS: atom_id res chain seq x y z
N THR A 1 12.44 11.55 -2.36
CA THR A 1 13.47 10.57 -2.81
C THR A 1 13.86 10.95 -4.22
N ASP A 2 15.14 11.20 -4.45
CA ASP A 2 15.66 11.60 -5.75
C ASP A 2 15.76 10.35 -6.65
N LEU A 3 15.41 10.50 -7.94
CA LEU A 3 15.52 9.45 -8.97
C LEU A 3 16.95 8.89 -9.08
N SER A 4 17.96 9.73 -8.86
CA SER A 4 19.36 9.33 -8.87
C SER A 4 19.67 8.34 -7.74
N VAL A 5 19.10 8.54 -6.55
CA VAL A 5 19.26 7.65 -5.40
C VAL A 5 18.56 6.30 -5.66
N ILE A 6 17.35 6.35 -6.25
CA ILE A 6 16.61 5.13 -6.61
C ILE A 6 17.41 4.30 -7.63
N ARG A 7 17.97 4.95 -8.67
CA ARG A 7 18.79 4.27 -9.68
C ARG A 7 20.05 3.65 -9.08
N ALA A 8 20.77 4.42 -8.27
CA ALA A 8 21.98 3.93 -7.60
C ALA A 8 21.69 2.72 -6.68
N LEU A 9 20.56 2.73 -5.98
CA LEU A 9 20.13 1.59 -5.16
C LEU A 9 19.79 0.37 -6.03
N CYS A 10 19.04 0.57 -7.12
CA CYS A 10 18.72 -0.52 -8.05
C CYS A 10 19.98 -1.14 -8.66
N GLU A 11 20.94 -0.31 -9.09
CA GLU A 11 22.24 -0.75 -9.62
C GLU A 11 23.05 -1.51 -8.55
N LYS A 12 23.14 -0.98 -7.32
CA LYS A 12 23.89 -1.59 -6.22
C LYS A 12 23.41 -3.00 -5.87
N TYR A 13 22.10 -3.23 -5.95
CA TYR A 13 21.47 -4.51 -5.59
C TYR A 13 21.13 -5.38 -6.81
N ASP A 14 21.63 -5.03 -8.00
CA ASP A 14 21.28 -5.69 -9.27
C ASP A 14 19.76 -5.88 -9.45
N PHE A 15 19.02 -4.86 -8.98
CA PHE A 15 17.57 -4.89 -8.97
C PHE A 15 17.03 -4.25 -10.24
N ALA A 16 16.74 -5.10 -11.24
CA ALA A 16 16.00 -4.68 -12.40
C ALA A 16 14.50 -4.54 -12.06
N LEU A 17 13.92 -3.38 -12.39
CA LEU A 17 12.48 -3.14 -12.29
C LEU A 17 11.72 -4.24 -13.04
N SER A 18 11.20 -5.21 -12.32
CA SER A 18 10.52 -6.35 -12.92
C SER A 18 9.10 -5.95 -13.37
N LYS A 19 8.87 -5.98 -14.69
CA LYS A 19 7.50 -5.87 -15.23
C LYS A 19 6.59 -7.00 -14.73
N GLY A 20 7.15 -8.13 -14.33
CA GLY A 20 6.42 -9.31 -13.87
C GLY A 20 5.69 -9.14 -12.54
N PHE A 21 6.20 -8.28 -11.65
CA PHE A 21 5.55 -7.97 -10.37
C PHE A 21 4.71 -6.68 -10.43
N GLY A 22 4.56 -6.05 -11.60
CA GLY A 22 3.78 -4.80 -11.74
C GLY A 22 4.31 -3.66 -10.87
N GLN A 23 5.60 -3.68 -10.51
CA GLN A 23 6.23 -2.73 -9.62
C GLN A 23 6.24 -1.34 -10.26
N ASN A 24 5.38 -0.45 -9.77
CA ASN A 24 5.35 0.96 -10.14
C ASN A 24 5.90 1.76 -8.97
N PHE A 25 7.19 2.09 -9.04
CA PHE A 25 7.77 2.94 -8.00
C PHE A 25 7.20 4.35 -8.07
N ILE A 26 6.93 4.89 -6.89
CA ILE A 26 6.49 6.28 -6.76
C ILE A 26 7.72 7.17 -6.95
N ILE A 27 7.82 7.78 -8.11
CA ILE A 27 8.96 8.64 -8.50
C ILE A 27 8.73 10.08 -8.03
N ASN A 28 7.49 10.56 -8.07
CA ASN A 28 7.16 11.91 -7.63
C ASN A 28 7.17 11.99 -6.09
N PRO A 29 8.07 12.77 -5.48
CA PRO A 29 8.24 12.82 -4.02
C PRO A 29 7.01 13.38 -3.28
N GLY A 30 6.11 14.09 -3.95
CA GLY A 30 4.89 14.59 -3.36
C GLY A 30 3.76 13.56 -3.25
N ILE A 31 3.83 12.45 -3.97
CA ILE A 31 2.78 11.43 -3.95
C ILE A 31 2.69 10.67 -2.62
N PRO A 32 3.79 10.18 -2.03
CA PRO A 32 3.73 9.49 -0.74
C PRO A 32 3.08 10.35 0.35
N THR A 33 3.45 11.62 0.43
CA THR A 33 2.86 12.57 1.38
C THR A 33 1.34 12.70 1.18
N LYS A 34 0.88 12.83 -0.08
CA LYS A 34 -0.55 12.90 -0.38
C LYS A 34 -1.31 11.62 0.01
N ILE A 35 -0.71 10.44 -0.20
CA ILE A 35 -1.31 9.16 0.23
C ILE A 35 -1.46 9.14 1.75
N VAL A 36 -0.40 9.53 2.47
CA VAL A 36 -0.42 9.56 3.93
C VAL A 36 -1.41 10.60 4.46
N ASP A 37 -1.47 11.78 3.87
CA ASP A 37 -2.45 12.82 4.25
C ASP A 37 -3.90 12.33 4.00
N ALA A 38 -4.15 11.69 2.87
CA ALA A 38 -5.47 11.12 2.55
C ALA A 38 -5.87 9.96 3.49
N SER A 39 -4.89 9.22 4.04
CA SER A 39 -5.17 8.14 4.98
C SER A 39 -5.66 8.59 6.35
N GLY A 40 -5.38 9.83 6.73
CA GLY A 40 -5.68 10.37 8.06
C GLY A 40 -4.91 9.71 9.20
N VAL A 41 -3.82 8.99 8.88
CA VAL A 41 -2.98 8.27 9.86
C VAL A 41 -2.16 9.24 10.72
N ASP A 42 -2.16 9.02 12.01
CA ASP A 42 -1.35 9.73 13.01
C ASP A 42 -0.66 8.76 13.98
N LYS A 43 0.00 9.29 15.01
CA LYS A 43 0.76 8.51 16.02
C LYS A 43 -0.09 7.56 16.90
N ARG A 44 -1.39 7.50 16.69
CA ARG A 44 -2.27 6.51 17.36
C ARG A 44 -2.45 5.26 16.51
N TYR A 45 -2.15 5.31 15.22
CA TYR A 45 -2.43 4.23 14.27
C TYR A 45 -1.26 3.27 14.10
N GLY A 46 -1.59 1.97 14.02
CA GLY A 46 -0.80 0.98 13.34
C GLY A 46 -1.13 0.98 11.84
N VAL A 47 -0.14 0.80 10.99
CA VAL A 47 -0.33 0.77 9.53
C VAL A 47 0.17 -0.54 8.95
N ILE A 48 -0.68 -1.22 8.19
CA ILE A 48 -0.26 -2.29 7.28
C ILE A 48 -0.02 -1.64 5.91
N GLU A 49 1.19 -1.78 5.39
CA GLU A 49 1.51 -1.42 4.02
C GLU A 49 1.61 -2.67 3.16
N ILE A 50 1.06 -2.63 1.95
CA ILE A 50 1.16 -3.74 1.00
C ILE A 50 2.02 -3.32 -0.17
N GLY A 51 3.12 -4.05 -0.39
CA GLY A 51 4.10 -3.75 -1.44
C GLY A 51 4.92 -2.48 -1.16
N PRO A 52 5.81 -2.47 -0.16
CA PRO A 52 6.63 -1.31 0.16
C PRO A 52 7.59 -0.91 -0.98
N GLY A 53 7.92 -1.87 -1.87
CA GLY A 53 8.91 -1.67 -2.89
C GLY A 53 10.24 -1.24 -2.27
N ILE A 54 10.74 -0.08 -2.68
CA ILE A 54 12.00 0.47 -2.13
C ILE A 54 11.80 1.34 -0.87
N GLY A 55 10.61 1.34 -0.26
CA GLY A 55 10.35 1.99 1.02
C GLY A 55 9.99 3.48 0.95
N VAL A 56 9.64 4.01 -0.22
CA VAL A 56 9.32 5.45 -0.37
C VAL A 56 8.07 5.84 0.42
N LEU A 57 6.98 5.08 0.25
CA LEU A 57 5.74 5.29 1.02
C LEU A 57 5.94 4.89 2.48
N THR A 58 6.66 3.79 2.72
CA THR A 58 6.99 3.28 4.06
C THR A 58 7.61 4.34 4.96
N ARG A 59 8.59 5.09 4.45
CA ARG A 59 9.24 6.18 5.21
C ARG A 59 8.26 7.29 5.59
N GLU A 60 7.38 7.68 4.70
CA GLU A 60 6.37 8.71 4.99
C GLU A 60 5.33 8.20 6.00
N LEU A 61 4.90 6.95 5.89
CA LEU A 61 4.03 6.30 6.88
C LEU A 61 4.69 6.24 8.26
N ALA A 62 5.96 5.83 8.33
CA ALA A 62 6.71 5.71 9.59
C ALA A 62 6.87 7.06 10.32
N LYS A 63 6.95 8.17 9.61
CA LYS A 63 6.97 9.52 10.22
C LYS A 63 5.66 9.84 10.93
N ARG A 64 4.51 9.36 10.44
CA ARG A 64 3.17 9.70 10.93
C ARG A 64 2.58 8.64 11.87
N ALA A 65 2.73 7.37 11.56
CA ALA A 65 2.16 6.25 12.30
C ALA A 65 2.92 5.94 13.59
N ALA A 66 2.26 5.23 14.51
CA ALA A 66 2.91 4.64 15.68
C ALA A 66 3.80 3.46 15.25
N LYS A 67 3.31 2.61 14.36
CA LYS A 67 4.00 1.44 13.85
C LYS A 67 3.60 1.15 12.40
N VAL A 68 4.55 0.70 11.58
CA VAL A 68 4.32 0.27 10.20
C VAL A 68 4.79 -1.17 10.04
N VAL A 69 3.91 -2.02 9.51
CA VAL A 69 4.23 -3.38 9.11
C VAL A 69 3.99 -3.50 7.62
N SER A 70 5.05 -3.70 6.85
CA SER A 70 4.94 -3.84 5.40
C SER A 70 5.00 -5.30 4.99
N ILE A 71 4.10 -5.73 4.10
CA ILE A 71 4.02 -7.08 3.56
C ILE A 71 4.55 -7.04 2.14
N GLU A 72 5.59 -7.85 1.87
CA GLU A 72 6.26 -7.92 0.56
C GLU A 72 6.41 -9.37 0.12
N VAL A 73 6.24 -9.62 -1.17
CA VAL A 73 6.37 -10.95 -1.76
C VAL A 73 7.71 -11.15 -2.48
N ASP A 74 8.36 -10.07 -2.87
CA ASP A 74 9.62 -10.11 -3.61
C ASP A 74 10.82 -10.30 -2.66
N GLU A 75 11.39 -11.50 -2.68
CA GLU A 75 12.52 -11.91 -1.84
C GLU A 75 13.81 -11.11 -2.12
N ARG A 76 13.87 -10.32 -3.20
CA ARG A 76 15.04 -9.50 -3.55
C ARG A 76 15.03 -8.14 -2.84
N LEU A 77 13.88 -7.70 -2.34
CA LEU A 77 13.71 -6.38 -1.73
C LEU A 77 14.21 -6.23 -0.27
N PRO A 78 14.25 -7.28 0.58
CA PRO A 78 14.68 -7.13 1.97
C PRO A 78 16.04 -6.46 2.17
N PRO A 79 17.12 -6.78 1.42
CA PRO A 79 18.41 -6.11 1.59
C PRO A 79 18.36 -4.62 1.26
N LEU A 80 17.62 -4.26 0.21
CA LEU A 80 17.41 -2.88 -0.21
C LEU A 80 16.55 -2.10 0.82
N LEU A 81 15.47 -2.73 1.32
CA LEU A 81 14.64 -2.15 2.37
C LEU A 81 15.40 -1.97 3.69
N ALA A 82 16.29 -2.86 4.05
CA ALA A 82 17.14 -2.71 5.23
C ALA A 82 17.99 -1.43 5.15
N GLU A 83 18.53 -1.10 3.97
CA GLU A 83 19.29 0.12 3.75
C GLU A 83 18.38 1.37 3.73
N THR A 84 17.29 1.33 2.97
CA THR A 84 16.39 2.48 2.83
C THR A 84 15.63 2.80 4.11
N MET A 85 15.41 1.80 4.97
CA MET A 85 14.72 1.95 6.26
C MET A 85 15.67 2.04 7.45
N ALA A 86 16.97 2.14 7.20
CA ALA A 86 17.96 2.31 8.28
C ALA A 86 17.61 3.50 9.19
N GLY A 87 17.64 3.28 10.51
CA GLY A 87 17.28 4.29 11.52
C GLY A 87 15.78 4.55 11.67
N VAL A 88 14.92 3.68 11.13
CA VAL A 88 13.47 3.73 11.33
C VAL A 88 13.07 2.61 12.29
N ASP A 89 12.85 2.94 13.57
CA ASP A 89 12.64 1.95 14.64
C ASP A 89 11.21 1.38 14.68
N ASN A 90 10.24 2.08 14.10
CA ASN A 90 8.83 1.68 14.10
C ASN A 90 8.38 0.96 12.82
N PHE A 91 9.32 0.31 12.13
CA PHE A 91 9.09 -0.44 10.90
C PHE A 91 9.37 -1.94 11.09
N LYS A 92 8.50 -2.79 10.53
CA LYS A 92 8.70 -4.24 10.42
C LYS A 92 8.36 -4.71 9.01
N LEU A 93 9.19 -5.57 8.44
CA LEU A 93 8.93 -6.25 7.17
C LEU A 93 8.43 -7.67 7.41
N VAL A 94 7.38 -8.06 6.71
CA VAL A 94 6.85 -9.43 6.61
C VAL A 94 7.02 -9.89 5.17
N LEU A 95 7.89 -10.86 4.95
CA LEU A 95 8.15 -11.42 3.62
C LEU A 95 7.17 -12.56 3.34
N GLN A 96 6.03 -12.23 2.76
CA GLN A 96 4.98 -13.17 2.43
C GLN A 96 4.01 -12.60 1.39
N ASP A 97 3.31 -13.48 0.67
CA ASP A 97 2.18 -13.09 -0.17
C ASP A 97 1.00 -12.61 0.68
N VAL A 98 0.56 -11.36 0.49
CA VAL A 98 -0.54 -10.76 1.25
C VAL A 98 -1.84 -11.57 1.18
N LEU A 99 -2.07 -12.28 0.09
CA LEU A 99 -3.24 -13.16 -0.06
C LEU A 99 -3.16 -14.42 0.81
N LYS A 100 -1.99 -14.76 1.35
CA LYS A 100 -1.74 -15.93 2.20
C LYS A 100 -1.48 -15.59 3.66
N VAL A 101 -1.14 -14.31 3.97
CA VAL A 101 -0.92 -13.85 5.35
C VAL A 101 -2.20 -14.02 6.18
N ASP A 102 -2.08 -14.55 7.38
CA ASP A 102 -3.14 -14.42 8.37
C ASP A 102 -3.16 -12.99 8.93
N LEU A 103 -3.90 -12.11 8.22
CA LEU A 103 -4.00 -10.70 8.58
C LEU A 103 -4.63 -10.49 9.97
N LYS A 104 -5.51 -11.40 10.41
CA LYS A 104 -6.14 -11.31 11.74
C LYS A 104 -5.11 -11.57 12.84
N ALA A 105 -4.31 -12.61 12.70
CA ALA A 105 -3.22 -12.91 13.62
C ALA A 105 -2.17 -11.79 13.61
N LEU A 106 -1.78 -11.31 12.43
CA LEU A 106 -0.84 -10.20 12.27
C LEU A 106 -1.32 -8.93 12.99
N ILE A 107 -2.60 -8.57 12.83
CA ILE A 107 -3.18 -7.39 13.49
C ILE A 107 -3.16 -7.57 15.01
N ALA A 108 -3.52 -8.73 15.52
CA ALA A 108 -3.53 -9.00 16.95
C ALA A 108 -2.13 -8.95 17.56
N GLU A 109 -1.14 -9.49 16.86
CA GLU A 109 0.26 -9.54 17.31
C GLU A 109 0.93 -8.16 17.27
N GLU A 110 0.79 -7.45 16.15
CA GLU A 110 1.61 -6.28 15.87
C GLU A 110 0.98 -4.96 16.32
N PHE A 111 -0.35 -4.90 16.42
CA PHE A 111 -1.09 -3.66 16.62
C PHE A 111 -2.07 -3.72 17.79
N SER A 112 -1.80 -4.57 18.81
CA SER A 112 -2.69 -4.72 19.97
C SER A 112 -3.10 -3.36 20.56
N GLY A 113 -4.40 -3.09 20.61
CA GLY A 113 -4.96 -1.85 21.15
C GLY A 113 -4.88 -0.62 20.25
N MET A 114 -4.30 -0.71 19.04
CA MET A 114 -4.22 0.40 18.11
C MET A 114 -5.32 0.30 17.04
N PRO A 115 -5.89 1.42 16.56
CA PRO A 115 -6.63 1.41 15.32
C PRO A 115 -5.68 1.11 14.16
N VAL A 116 -6.10 0.22 13.24
CA VAL A 116 -5.28 -0.20 12.11
C VAL A 116 -5.80 0.44 10.82
N ALA A 117 -4.89 1.05 10.07
CA ALA A 117 -5.10 1.48 8.71
C ALA A 117 -4.31 0.62 7.73
N VAL A 118 -4.81 0.46 6.52
CA VAL A 118 -4.07 -0.15 5.41
C VAL A 118 -3.74 0.93 4.39
N CYS A 119 -2.47 1.02 4.00
CA CYS A 119 -2.02 1.91 2.94
C CYS A 119 -1.24 1.12 1.89
N ALA A 120 -1.51 1.36 0.60
CA ALA A 120 -0.81 0.63 -0.44
C ALA A 120 -0.75 1.37 -1.77
N ASN A 121 0.35 1.16 -2.49
CA ASN A 121 0.46 1.40 -3.92
C ASN A 121 0.35 0.06 -4.64
N LEU A 122 -0.87 -0.33 -5.02
CA LEU A 122 -1.14 -1.70 -5.47
C LEU A 122 -0.73 -1.97 -6.92
N PRO A 123 -0.09 -3.13 -7.17
CA PRO A 123 0.12 -3.63 -8.52
C PRO A 123 -1.22 -3.87 -9.24
N TYR A 124 -1.27 -3.54 -10.53
CA TYR A 124 -2.53 -3.49 -11.29
C TYR A 124 -3.28 -4.82 -11.37
N TYR A 125 -2.53 -5.92 -11.54
CA TYR A 125 -3.11 -7.25 -11.77
C TYR A 125 -3.71 -7.89 -10.50
N ILE A 126 -3.36 -7.39 -9.32
CA ILE A 126 -3.76 -7.99 -8.03
C ILE A 126 -4.61 -7.05 -7.17
N THR A 127 -4.91 -5.84 -7.68
CA THR A 127 -5.67 -4.82 -6.94
C THR A 127 -7.01 -5.35 -6.42
N SER A 128 -7.83 -5.95 -7.28
CA SER A 128 -9.16 -6.44 -6.89
C SER A 128 -9.11 -7.57 -5.87
N PRO A 129 -8.31 -8.63 -6.02
CA PRO A 129 -8.16 -9.67 -5.01
C PRO A 129 -7.73 -9.15 -3.64
N ILE A 130 -6.79 -8.20 -3.60
CA ILE A 130 -6.33 -7.62 -2.34
C ILE A 130 -7.44 -6.82 -1.66
N ILE A 131 -8.14 -5.93 -2.39
CA ILE A 131 -9.24 -5.14 -1.82
C ILE A 131 -10.35 -6.04 -1.31
N MET A 132 -10.76 -7.04 -2.08
CA MET A 132 -11.80 -7.99 -1.65
C MET A 132 -11.39 -8.71 -0.36
N ARG A 133 -10.16 -9.24 -0.29
CA ARG A 133 -9.65 -9.90 0.91
C ARG A 133 -9.65 -8.99 2.15
N LEU A 134 -9.35 -7.70 1.98
CA LEU A 134 -9.35 -6.74 3.08
C LEU A 134 -10.77 -6.36 3.54
N LEU A 135 -11.75 -6.37 2.64
CA LEU A 135 -13.13 -6.00 2.93
C LEU A 135 -13.99 -7.17 3.41
N GLU A 136 -13.82 -8.38 2.86
CA GLU A 136 -14.63 -9.54 3.18
C GLU A 136 -14.26 -10.23 4.50
N GLY A 137 -13.05 -10.00 5.01
CA GLY A 137 -12.60 -10.62 6.25
C GLY A 137 -13.13 -9.92 7.50
N PRO A 138 -13.24 -10.64 8.64
CA PRO A 138 -13.56 -10.04 9.94
C PRO A 138 -12.33 -9.31 10.51
N LEU A 139 -11.79 -8.37 9.73
CA LEU A 139 -10.59 -7.61 10.06
C LEU A 139 -10.97 -6.28 10.73
N SER A 140 -10.34 -5.97 11.86
CA SER A 140 -10.49 -4.67 12.53
C SER A 140 -9.65 -3.60 11.84
N ILE A 141 -9.98 -3.28 10.57
CA ILE A 141 -9.34 -2.24 9.79
C ILE A 141 -10.22 -0.98 9.81
N ARG A 142 -9.65 0.15 10.22
CA ARG A 142 -10.34 1.44 10.32
C ARG A 142 -10.49 2.13 8.98
N SER A 143 -9.47 2.06 8.14
CA SER A 143 -9.44 2.68 6.82
C SER A 143 -8.52 1.93 5.87
N LEU A 144 -8.84 2.01 4.57
CA LEU A 144 -8.06 1.47 3.47
C LEU A 144 -7.79 2.60 2.47
N THR A 145 -6.53 2.98 2.32
CA THR A 145 -6.08 4.01 1.38
C THR A 145 -5.19 3.37 0.33
N VAL A 146 -5.63 3.38 -0.91
CA VAL A 146 -4.92 2.74 -2.01
C VAL A 146 -4.67 3.70 -3.16
N MET A 147 -3.47 3.64 -3.70
CA MET A 147 -3.15 4.22 -5.00
C MET A 147 -3.26 3.13 -6.06
N VAL A 148 -4.11 3.38 -7.04
CA VAL A 148 -4.39 2.45 -8.14
C VAL A 148 -4.44 3.21 -9.47
N GLN A 149 -4.46 2.48 -10.59
CA GLN A 149 -4.72 3.10 -11.89
C GLN A 149 -6.09 3.77 -11.93
N LYS A 150 -6.21 4.84 -12.72
CA LYS A 150 -7.46 5.59 -12.89
C LYS A 150 -8.62 4.69 -13.31
N GLU A 151 -8.39 3.81 -14.26
CA GLU A 151 -9.38 2.86 -14.76
C GLU A 151 -9.84 1.87 -13.68
N ALA A 152 -8.90 1.41 -12.85
CA ALA A 152 -9.23 0.57 -11.69
C ALA A 152 -10.01 1.36 -10.64
N ALA A 153 -9.62 2.61 -10.36
CA ALA A 153 -10.34 3.49 -9.44
C ALA A 153 -11.79 3.68 -9.90
N VAL A 154 -12.02 4.01 -11.18
CA VAL A 154 -13.37 4.16 -11.76
C VAL A 154 -14.21 2.90 -11.54
N ARG A 155 -13.65 1.73 -11.78
CA ARG A 155 -14.37 0.46 -11.59
C ARG A 155 -14.64 0.12 -10.12
N ILE A 156 -13.68 0.41 -9.21
CA ILE A 156 -13.82 0.14 -7.78
C ILE A 156 -14.89 1.05 -7.15
N THR A 157 -14.95 2.30 -7.60
CA THR A 157 -15.84 3.32 -7.03
C THR A 157 -17.14 3.54 -7.81
N ALA A 158 -17.37 2.74 -8.85
CA ALA A 158 -18.56 2.84 -9.69
C ALA A 158 -19.84 2.70 -8.88
N ALA A 159 -20.77 3.64 -9.07
CA ALA A 159 -22.06 3.59 -8.39
C ALA A 159 -22.93 2.42 -8.86
N PRO A 160 -23.76 1.84 -7.98
CA PRO A 160 -24.71 0.81 -8.38
C PRO A 160 -25.60 1.28 -9.55
N GLY A 161 -25.80 0.41 -10.55
CA GLY A 161 -26.59 0.72 -11.74
C GLY A 161 -25.84 1.41 -12.88
N THR A 162 -24.58 1.77 -12.72
CA THR A 162 -23.74 2.28 -13.81
C THR A 162 -23.13 1.14 -14.62
N ARG A 163 -22.68 1.44 -15.86
CA ARG A 163 -22.04 0.46 -16.76
C ARG A 163 -20.74 -0.13 -16.18
N GLU A 164 -20.02 0.67 -15.43
CA GLU A 164 -18.74 0.33 -14.81
C GLU A 164 -18.91 -0.50 -13.53
N CYS A 165 -20.15 -0.59 -13.00
CA CYS A 165 -20.44 -1.35 -11.79
C CYS A 165 -20.22 -2.85 -12.01
N GLY A 166 -19.53 -3.46 -11.07
CA GLY A 166 -19.23 -4.90 -11.06
C GLY A 166 -19.12 -5.42 -9.64
N ALA A 167 -18.70 -6.70 -9.48
CA ALA A 167 -18.62 -7.33 -8.17
C ALA A 167 -17.80 -6.54 -7.14
N ILE A 168 -16.65 -5.99 -7.56
CA ILE A 168 -15.79 -5.21 -6.67
C ILE A 168 -16.45 -3.91 -6.21
N SER A 169 -17.09 -3.16 -7.11
CA SER A 169 -17.78 -1.93 -6.73
C SER A 169 -18.98 -2.20 -5.83
N ALA A 170 -19.74 -3.26 -6.11
CA ALA A 170 -20.85 -3.68 -5.25
C ALA A 170 -20.36 -4.01 -3.82
N ALA A 171 -19.27 -4.78 -3.70
CA ALA A 171 -18.66 -5.09 -2.41
C ALA A 171 -18.18 -3.84 -1.67
N VAL A 172 -17.48 -2.95 -2.37
CA VAL A 172 -16.98 -1.69 -1.80
C VAL A 172 -18.12 -0.80 -1.33
N TRP A 173 -19.18 -0.65 -2.11
CA TRP A 173 -20.38 0.10 -1.73
C TRP A 173 -21.12 -0.49 -0.53
N TYR A 174 -21.17 -1.80 -0.44
CA TYR A 174 -21.85 -2.50 0.66
C TYR A 174 -21.03 -2.52 1.95
N LEU A 175 -19.71 -2.69 1.84
CA LEU A 175 -18.82 -2.94 2.99
C LEU A 175 -18.07 -1.69 3.47
N SER A 176 -18.08 -0.58 2.71
CA SER A 176 -17.30 0.60 3.06
C SER A 176 -17.99 1.93 2.70
N LEU A 177 -17.54 3.00 3.35
CA LEU A 177 -17.81 4.37 2.91
C LEU A 177 -16.63 4.84 2.05
N ILE A 178 -16.91 5.30 0.83
CA ILE A 178 -15.87 5.67 -0.12
C ILE A 178 -15.58 7.17 -0.04
N HIS A 179 -14.30 7.52 0.14
CA HIS A 179 -13.76 8.84 -0.11
C HIS A 179 -12.79 8.79 -1.29
N ILE A 180 -13.09 9.55 -2.35
CA ILE A 180 -12.26 9.64 -3.54
C ILE A 180 -11.47 10.94 -3.46
N SER A 181 -10.14 10.84 -3.42
CA SER A 181 -9.26 11.98 -3.68
C SER A 181 -8.93 12.03 -5.17
N GLU A 182 -8.86 13.23 -5.75
CA GLU A 182 -8.58 13.41 -7.18
C GLU A 182 -7.32 12.66 -7.61
N PRO A 183 -7.35 11.97 -8.78
CA PRO A 183 -6.19 11.28 -9.32
C PRO A 183 -5.08 12.27 -9.65
N THR A 184 -3.90 12.08 -9.08
CA THR A 184 -2.71 12.80 -9.49
C THR A 184 -2.39 12.44 -10.95
N ARG A 185 -2.17 13.45 -11.81
CA ARG A 185 -1.73 13.21 -13.20
C ARG A 185 -0.50 12.31 -13.20
N ARG A 186 -0.56 11.24 -13.99
CA ARG A 186 0.58 10.34 -14.21
C ARG A 186 1.77 11.14 -14.72
N SER A 187 2.91 11.06 -14.05
CA SER A 187 4.20 11.24 -14.70
C SER A 187 4.57 9.90 -15.34
N TYR A 188 4.46 9.81 -16.65
CA TYR A 188 5.02 8.71 -17.44
C TYR A 188 6.52 8.90 -17.55
N ILE A 189 7.26 7.83 -17.36
CA ILE A 189 8.62 7.65 -17.90
C ILE A 189 8.56 6.52 -18.91
#